data_48febd9ea9c5dfe9f24102fadfec95db
#
_entry.id   48febd9ea9c5dfe9f24102fadfec95db
#
_cell.length_a   1.000
_cell.length_b   1.000
_cell.length_c   1.000
_cell.angle_alpha   90.00
_cell.angle_beta   90.00
_cell.angle_gamma   90.00
#
_symmetry.space_group_name_H-M   'P 1'
#
loop_
_entity.id
_entity.type
_entity.pdbx_description
1 polymer ?
#
loop_
_entity_poly.entity_id
_entity_poly.type
_entity_poly.pdbx_seq_one_letter_code
_entity_poly.pdbx_strand_id
1 'polypeptide(L)'
;MKDIFQVARMWRPRGELKRRYEVVIVGGGSHGLATAYYLAKRHGIRDVCVLEKSYIGSGASGRNTTIIRSNYRTPEGAAFYGESVRLYERLSKELDFNLMFSQHGHLTLAHSDRAMITMQERAEVNKLLGVNSSVVGVDRIRELCPQLDLSDRPAYPIVGALYHPPGGIIRHDAVVWGFARAADRLGVEIHSNTEVTGFQQDGDRVTAVETSRGRVECGQVVSATAGWSSLVGGLAGLRLPITTHILQAFVTEPVKPFLDVVIVSSQLHVYVSQTDRGEFLIGAEIEPYTTYKSTGTLSFLEASAAHAIQLFPQLERTKVLRTWTGLCDLSPDYSPILGKTEIDNFHVSTGWGTYGFKAAPIVGVTLAELEIGRASCRERVC
;
A
#
# COMPACT_ATOMS: atom_id res chain seq x y z
N MET A 1 -35.95 -11.36 -23.43
CA MET A 1 -35.91 -10.80 -22.06
C MET A 1 -34.75 -11.41 -21.24
N LYS A 2 -33.55 -11.55 -21.82
CA LYS A 2 -32.40 -12.22 -21.15
C LYS A 2 -31.21 -11.28 -20.78
N ASP A 3 -31.25 -9.98 -21.07
CA ASP A 3 -30.05 -9.12 -20.96
C ASP A 3 -30.22 -7.84 -20.13
N ILE A 4 -31.25 -7.71 -19.31
CA ILE A 4 -31.50 -6.47 -18.55
C ILE A 4 -30.67 -6.40 -17.26
N PHE A 5 -30.01 -7.48 -16.84
CA PHE A 5 -29.22 -7.56 -15.59
C PHE A 5 -27.77 -8.05 -15.77
N GLN A 6 -27.19 -7.91 -16.95
CA GLN A 6 -25.77 -8.17 -17.07
C GLN A 6 -24.99 -7.00 -16.45
N VAL A 7 -24.67 -7.13 -15.15
CA VAL A 7 -23.73 -6.20 -14.49
C VAL A 7 -22.41 -6.28 -15.25
N ALA A 8 -21.99 -5.16 -15.83
CA ALA A 8 -20.72 -5.07 -16.53
C ALA A 8 -19.59 -5.44 -15.57
N ARG A 9 -18.92 -6.55 -15.82
CA ARG A 9 -17.81 -7.02 -14.98
C ARG A 9 -16.60 -6.13 -15.20
N MET A 10 -15.88 -5.85 -14.13
CA MET A 10 -14.68 -5.00 -14.15
C MET A 10 -13.52 -5.63 -14.93
N TRP A 11 -13.41 -6.94 -14.90
CA TRP A 11 -12.48 -7.77 -15.69
C TRP A 11 -13.16 -9.08 -16.08
N ARG A 12 -12.59 -9.76 -17.09
CA ARG A 12 -13.17 -11.01 -17.60
C ARG A 12 -12.93 -12.15 -16.61
N PRO A 13 -13.96 -12.87 -16.19
CA PRO A 13 -13.75 -14.11 -15.45
C PRO A 13 -13.05 -15.13 -16.36
N ARG A 14 -11.95 -15.68 -15.90
CA ARG A 14 -11.21 -16.71 -16.61
C ARG A 14 -11.63 -18.08 -16.10
N GLY A 15 -11.83 -19.01 -17.03
CA GLY A 15 -12.14 -20.40 -16.75
C GLY A 15 -10.91 -21.17 -16.33
N GLU A 16 -10.33 -21.91 -17.27
CA GLU A 16 -9.14 -22.72 -17.06
C GLU A 16 -7.86 -21.89 -17.17
N LEU A 17 -6.81 -22.34 -16.47
CA LEU A 17 -5.46 -21.85 -16.66
C LEU A 17 -4.90 -22.36 -18.00
N LYS A 18 -4.16 -21.52 -18.70
CA LYS A 18 -3.35 -22.01 -19.83
C LYS A 18 -2.25 -22.94 -19.31
N ARG A 19 -1.77 -23.80 -20.17
CA ARG A 19 -0.63 -24.65 -19.85
C ARG A 19 0.64 -23.87 -19.53
N ARG A 20 0.84 -22.70 -20.17
CA ARG A 20 2.03 -21.86 -20.05
C ARG A 20 1.70 -20.39 -20.13
N TYR A 21 2.48 -19.56 -19.41
CA TYR A 21 2.53 -18.11 -19.55
C TYR A 21 3.99 -17.63 -19.60
N GLU A 22 4.21 -16.48 -20.23
CA GLU A 22 5.51 -15.83 -20.23
C GLU A 22 5.87 -15.34 -18.81
N VAL A 23 4.91 -14.72 -18.12
CA VAL A 23 5.08 -14.23 -16.75
C VAL A 23 3.93 -14.70 -15.87
N VAL A 24 4.26 -15.27 -14.72
CA VAL A 24 3.31 -15.63 -13.65
C VAL A 24 3.53 -14.70 -12.45
N ILE A 25 2.51 -13.95 -12.08
CA ILE A 25 2.53 -13.04 -10.92
C ILE A 25 1.72 -13.69 -9.80
N VAL A 26 2.37 -13.92 -8.66
CA VAL A 26 1.75 -14.46 -7.45
C VAL A 26 1.34 -13.30 -6.54
N GLY A 27 0.03 -13.15 -6.35
CA GLY A 27 -0.58 -12.07 -5.57
C GLY A 27 -1.32 -11.03 -6.40
N GLY A 28 -2.66 -11.01 -6.27
CA GLY A 28 -3.56 -10.07 -6.94
C GLY A 28 -3.80 -8.78 -6.14
N GLY A 29 -2.77 -8.31 -5.42
CA GLY A 29 -2.75 -7.02 -4.75
C GLY A 29 -2.34 -5.87 -5.66
N SER A 30 -2.21 -4.68 -5.11
CA SER A 30 -1.85 -3.47 -5.87
C SER A 30 -0.51 -3.58 -6.58
N HIS A 31 0.50 -4.23 -5.99
CA HIS A 31 1.81 -4.43 -6.60
C HIS A 31 1.76 -5.40 -7.78
N GLY A 32 1.15 -6.57 -7.58
CA GLY A 32 1.05 -7.57 -8.64
C GLY A 32 0.23 -7.09 -9.84
N LEU A 33 -0.90 -6.43 -9.59
CA LEU A 33 -1.75 -5.89 -10.65
C LEU A 33 -1.11 -4.69 -11.36
N ALA A 34 -0.38 -3.82 -10.63
CA ALA A 34 0.38 -2.74 -11.26
C ALA A 34 1.51 -3.29 -12.14
N THR A 35 2.24 -4.31 -11.67
CA THR A 35 3.28 -4.99 -12.46
C THR A 35 2.69 -5.59 -13.74
N ALA A 36 1.59 -6.34 -13.64
CA ALA A 36 0.89 -6.92 -14.77
C ALA A 36 0.46 -5.86 -15.80
N TYR A 37 -0.10 -4.74 -15.31
CA TYR A 37 -0.49 -3.63 -16.15
C TYR A 37 0.70 -3.01 -16.90
N TYR A 38 1.80 -2.69 -16.19
CA TYR A 38 2.94 -2.04 -16.81
C TYR A 38 3.75 -2.97 -17.74
N LEU A 39 3.84 -4.27 -17.47
CA LEU A 39 4.35 -5.27 -18.41
C LEU A 39 3.60 -5.21 -19.75
N ALA A 40 2.28 -5.26 -19.69
CA ALA A 40 1.45 -5.20 -20.89
C ALA A 40 1.47 -3.83 -21.56
N LYS A 41 1.39 -2.74 -20.78
CA LYS A 41 1.25 -1.38 -21.29
C LYS A 41 2.53 -0.80 -21.87
N ARG A 42 3.66 -0.99 -21.18
CA ARG A 42 4.94 -0.36 -21.55
C ARG A 42 5.82 -1.26 -22.41
N HIS A 43 5.71 -2.58 -22.22
CA HIS A 43 6.63 -3.53 -22.82
C HIS A 43 5.96 -4.50 -23.80
N GLY A 44 4.64 -4.47 -23.92
CA GLY A 44 3.88 -5.32 -24.83
C GLY A 44 3.83 -6.79 -24.39
N ILE A 45 4.31 -7.13 -23.18
CA ILE A 45 4.26 -8.47 -22.59
C ILE A 45 2.84 -8.72 -22.09
N ARG A 46 2.06 -9.48 -22.83
CA ARG A 46 0.62 -9.71 -22.57
C ARG A 46 0.31 -11.13 -22.13
N ASP A 47 1.20 -12.08 -22.38
CA ASP A 47 1.04 -13.46 -21.92
C ASP A 47 1.42 -13.58 -20.44
N VAL A 48 0.64 -12.84 -19.62
CA VAL A 48 0.81 -12.68 -18.18
C VAL A 48 -0.41 -13.22 -17.47
N CYS A 49 -0.19 -14.01 -16.41
CA CYS A 49 -1.26 -14.38 -15.50
C CYS A 49 -1.00 -13.88 -14.08
N VAL A 50 -2.04 -13.39 -13.42
CA VAL A 50 -2.03 -13.05 -12.01
C VAL A 50 -2.80 -14.12 -11.24
N LEU A 51 -2.14 -14.77 -10.29
CA LEU A 51 -2.70 -15.81 -9.43
C LEU A 51 -3.00 -15.21 -8.05
N GLU A 52 -4.26 -15.22 -7.65
CA GLU A 52 -4.70 -14.71 -6.34
C GLU A 52 -5.47 -15.81 -5.59
N LYS A 53 -5.03 -16.13 -4.37
CA LYS A 53 -5.62 -17.21 -3.57
C LYS A 53 -7.08 -16.96 -3.16
N SER A 54 -7.49 -15.70 -3.09
CA SER A 54 -8.84 -15.29 -2.73
C SER A 54 -9.40 -14.36 -3.82
N TYR A 55 -9.93 -13.22 -3.46
CA TYR A 55 -10.32 -12.17 -4.40
C TYR A 55 -9.23 -11.10 -4.50
N ILE A 56 -9.12 -10.42 -5.64
CA ILE A 56 -8.10 -9.38 -5.83
C ILE A 56 -8.20 -8.30 -4.75
N GLY A 57 -7.05 -7.89 -4.23
CA GLY A 57 -6.99 -6.92 -3.14
C GLY A 57 -7.36 -7.45 -1.76
N SER A 58 -7.65 -8.74 -1.60
CA SER A 58 -8.07 -9.35 -0.30
C SER A 58 -7.01 -9.26 0.79
N GLY A 59 -5.73 -9.16 0.42
CA GLY A 59 -4.59 -9.03 1.33
C GLY A 59 -4.38 -7.61 1.84
N ALA A 60 -3.13 -7.21 2.01
CA ALA A 60 -2.74 -5.89 2.54
C ALA A 60 -3.34 -4.72 1.75
N SER A 61 -3.52 -4.85 0.43
CA SER A 61 -4.07 -3.78 -0.41
C SER A 61 -5.48 -3.36 -0.04
N GLY A 62 -6.37 -4.29 0.31
CA GLY A 62 -7.75 -3.97 0.71
C GLY A 62 -7.90 -3.72 2.22
N ARG A 63 -6.81 -3.75 2.97
CA ARG A 63 -6.81 -3.59 4.44
C ARG A 63 -5.98 -2.40 4.92
N ASN A 64 -5.38 -1.65 4.00
CA ASN A 64 -4.60 -0.47 4.32
C ASN A 64 -5.50 0.76 4.53
N THR A 65 -4.90 1.82 5.05
CA THR A 65 -5.59 3.07 5.40
C THR A 65 -5.38 4.18 4.38
N THR A 66 -4.88 3.83 3.21
CA THR A 66 -4.90 4.62 1.97
C THR A 66 -4.15 5.95 1.97
N ILE A 67 -3.27 6.19 2.92
CA ILE A 67 -2.48 7.42 3.00
C ILE A 67 -1.38 7.42 1.93
N ILE A 68 -1.40 8.42 1.06
CA ILE A 68 -0.39 8.67 0.02
C ILE A 68 0.45 9.87 0.44
N ARG A 69 1.78 9.72 0.43
CA ARG A 69 2.72 10.80 0.75
C ARG A 69 4.14 10.48 0.26
N SER A 70 4.99 11.49 0.12
CA SER A 70 6.39 11.34 -0.31
C SER A 70 7.42 12.00 0.61
N ASN A 71 7.01 12.61 1.70
CA ASN A 71 7.89 13.32 2.62
C ASN A 71 8.68 12.38 3.54
N TYR A 72 9.56 11.56 2.97
CA TYR A 72 10.41 10.60 3.69
C TYR A 72 11.72 11.21 4.20
N ARG A 73 12.47 10.46 5.01
CA ARG A 73 13.70 10.94 5.67
C ARG A 73 14.94 10.73 4.80
N THR A 74 14.97 9.67 4.00
CA THR A 74 16.11 9.35 3.15
C THR A 74 15.97 9.92 1.76
N PRO A 75 17.04 10.31 1.08
CA PRO A 75 16.98 10.77 -0.31
C PRO A 75 16.33 9.77 -1.25
N GLU A 76 16.68 8.49 -1.11
CA GLU A 76 16.15 7.38 -1.90
C GLU A 76 14.63 7.25 -1.69
N GLY A 77 14.19 7.24 -0.42
CA GLY A 77 12.79 7.17 -0.08
C GLY A 77 11.99 8.37 -0.60
N ALA A 78 12.51 9.59 -0.43
CA ALA A 78 11.87 10.81 -0.94
C ALA A 78 11.75 10.79 -2.47
N ALA A 79 12.81 10.38 -3.20
CA ALA A 79 12.81 10.26 -4.65
C ALA A 79 11.83 9.18 -5.13
N PHE A 80 11.88 7.98 -4.55
CA PHE A 80 11.04 6.85 -4.91
C PHE A 80 9.54 7.14 -4.69
N TYR A 81 9.17 7.60 -3.49
CA TYR A 81 7.77 7.93 -3.19
C TYR A 81 7.32 9.24 -3.84
N GLY A 82 8.23 10.17 -4.14
CA GLY A 82 7.96 11.35 -4.96
C GLY A 82 7.51 10.98 -6.36
N GLU A 83 8.19 10.03 -7.01
CA GLU A 83 7.76 9.51 -8.31
C GLU A 83 6.43 8.75 -8.18
N SER A 84 6.24 7.99 -7.10
CA SER A 84 4.98 7.30 -6.88
C SER A 84 3.79 8.27 -6.77
N VAL A 85 3.93 9.38 -6.06
CA VAL A 85 2.89 10.41 -5.97
C VAL A 85 2.59 10.99 -7.35
N ARG A 86 3.61 11.34 -8.13
CA ARG A 86 3.44 11.83 -9.52
C ARG A 86 2.71 10.82 -10.42
N LEU A 87 2.96 9.53 -10.22
CA LEU A 87 2.22 8.48 -10.92
C LEU A 87 0.75 8.47 -10.48
N TYR A 88 0.46 8.52 -9.17
CA TYR A 88 -0.91 8.55 -8.67
C TYR A 88 -1.72 9.75 -9.17
N GLU A 89 -1.12 10.94 -9.29
CA GLU A 89 -1.78 12.16 -9.80
C GLU A 89 -2.35 11.99 -11.21
N ARG A 90 -1.70 11.20 -12.04
CA ARG A 90 -2.12 10.93 -13.42
C ARG A 90 -2.84 9.60 -13.62
N LEU A 91 -2.81 8.73 -12.61
CA LEU A 91 -3.22 7.33 -12.74
C LEU A 91 -4.72 7.17 -13.03
N SER A 92 -5.59 8.02 -12.50
CA SER A 92 -7.03 7.98 -12.81
C SER A 92 -7.28 8.16 -14.31
N LYS A 93 -6.56 9.08 -14.96
CA LYS A 93 -6.64 9.31 -16.40
C LYS A 93 -6.00 8.16 -17.18
N GLU A 94 -4.86 7.66 -16.73
CA GLU A 94 -4.12 6.58 -17.39
C GLU A 94 -4.92 5.27 -17.41
N LEU A 95 -5.59 4.94 -16.31
CA LEU A 95 -6.42 3.73 -16.18
C LEU A 95 -7.84 3.90 -16.72
N ASP A 96 -8.26 5.12 -17.10
CA ASP A 96 -9.65 5.45 -17.42
C ASP A 96 -10.58 4.98 -16.29
N PHE A 97 -10.20 5.29 -15.03
CA PHE A 97 -10.89 4.85 -13.83
C PHE A 97 -10.65 5.81 -12.67
N ASN A 98 -11.72 6.38 -12.10
CA ASN A 98 -11.59 7.32 -10.98
C ASN A 98 -11.10 6.62 -9.72
N LEU A 99 -9.89 6.94 -9.28
CA LEU A 99 -9.27 6.39 -8.07
C LEU A 99 -9.64 7.14 -6.79
N MET A 100 -10.38 8.25 -6.93
CA MET A 100 -10.78 9.12 -5.82
C MET A 100 -9.58 9.56 -4.97
N PHE A 101 -8.54 10.06 -5.64
CA PHE A 101 -7.36 10.59 -4.97
C PHE A 101 -7.62 12.03 -4.53
N SER A 102 -7.69 12.25 -3.22
CA SER A 102 -7.92 13.54 -2.56
C SER A 102 -6.63 14.03 -1.92
N GLN A 103 -6.00 15.05 -2.55
CA GLN A 103 -4.74 15.64 -2.09
C GLN A 103 -5.02 16.92 -1.29
N HIS A 104 -5.40 16.78 -0.02
CA HIS A 104 -5.67 17.90 0.88
C HIS A 104 -4.57 18.13 1.91
N GLY A 105 -3.49 17.36 1.81
CA GLY A 105 -2.33 17.49 2.67
C GLY A 105 -2.21 16.41 3.75
N HIS A 106 -1.04 16.41 4.36
CA HIS A 106 -0.68 15.49 5.43
C HIS A 106 0.09 16.27 6.50
N LEU A 107 -0.36 16.20 7.75
CA LEU A 107 0.29 16.79 8.92
C LEU A 107 0.90 15.68 9.79
N THR A 108 2.20 15.75 10.02
CA THR A 108 2.85 14.97 11.08
C THR A 108 3.02 15.89 12.28
N LEU A 109 2.29 15.63 13.37
CA LEU A 109 2.26 16.50 14.55
C LEU A 109 3.55 16.37 15.36
N ALA A 110 4.04 17.49 15.85
CA ALA A 110 5.13 17.59 16.82
C ALA A 110 4.58 17.91 18.21
N HIS A 111 5.05 17.20 19.21
CA HIS A 111 4.66 17.33 20.61
C HIS A 111 5.83 17.75 21.52
N SER A 112 6.95 18.19 20.93
CA SER A 112 8.12 18.70 21.64
C SER A 112 9.02 19.49 20.69
N ASP A 113 9.89 20.35 21.25
CA ASP A 113 10.90 21.11 20.50
C ASP A 113 11.87 20.18 19.77
N ARG A 114 12.22 19.05 20.38
CA ARG A 114 13.06 18.03 19.72
C ARG A 114 12.41 17.46 18.48
N ALA A 115 11.10 17.18 18.54
CA ALA A 115 10.35 16.73 17.38
C ALA A 115 10.32 17.81 16.28
N MET A 116 10.19 19.09 16.64
CA MET A 116 10.24 20.21 15.70
C MET A 116 11.59 20.30 14.99
N ILE A 117 12.71 20.15 15.71
CA ILE A 117 14.05 20.14 15.11
C ILE A 117 14.16 19.02 14.07
N THR A 118 13.78 17.80 14.45
CA THR A 118 13.80 16.65 13.52
C THR A 118 12.91 16.86 12.29
N MET A 119 11.77 17.52 12.46
CA MET A 119 10.87 17.86 11.35
C MET A 119 11.44 18.95 10.45
N GLN A 120 12.17 19.92 11.03
CA GLN A 120 12.88 20.94 10.25
C GLN A 120 13.95 20.32 9.37
N GLU A 121 14.81 19.46 9.93
CA GLU A 121 15.84 18.73 9.19
C GLU A 121 15.21 17.94 8.04
N ARG A 122 14.13 17.25 8.30
CA ARG A 122 13.38 16.49 7.29
C ARG A 122 12.77 17.39 6.22
N ALA A 123 12.23 18.55 6.58
CA ALA A 123 11.70 19.52 5.63
C ALA A 123 12.79 20.05 4.69
N GLU A 124 13.98 20.36 5.22
CA GLU A 124 15.12 20.84 4.42
C GLU A 124 15.61 19.75 3.42
N VAL A 125 15.76 18.50 3.87
CA VAL A 125 16.10 17.38 2.97
C VAL A 125 15.03 17.20 1.89
N ASN A 126 13.75 17.24 2.26
CA ASN A 126 12.65 17.14 1.30
C ASN A 126 12.69 18.26 0.26
N LYS A 127 12.95 19.49 0.70
CA LYS A 127 13.05 20.66 -0.19
C LYS A 127 14.21 20.52 -1.18
N LEU A 128 15.38 20.07 -0.74
CA LEU A 128 16.53 19.78 -1.62
C LEU A 128 16.19 18.73 -2.69
N LEU A 129 15.30 17.80 -2.38
CA LEU A 129 14.87 16.73 -3.29
C LEU A 129 13.60 17.11 -4.11
N GLY A 130 13.15 18.36 -4.05
CA GLY A 130 11.97 18.83 -4.76
C GLY A 130 10.64 18.32 -4.18
N VAL A 131 10.64 17.79 -2.95
CA VAL A 131 9.42 17.37 -2.25
C VAL A 131 8.88 18.53 -1.42
N ASN A 132 7.67 18.99 -1.75
CA ASN A 132 7.01 20.07 -1.04
C ASN A 132 6.64 19.65 0.39
N SER A 133 7.40 20.14 1.36
CA SER A 133 7.23 19.85 2.78
C SER A 133 7.79 21.01 3.60
N SER A 134 7.06 21.46 4.61
CA SER A 134 7.45 22.58 5.46
C SER A 134 7.02 22.38 6.90
N VAL A 135 7.78 22.93 7.84
CA VAL A 135 7.36 23.02 9.24
C VAL A 135 6.37 24.16 9.38
N VAL A 136 5.31 23.93 10.14
CA VAL A 136 4.25 24.91 10.43
C VAL A 136 3.99 25.01 11.94
N GLY A 137 3.72 26.22 12.40
CA GLY A 137 3.30 26.46 13.77
C GLY A 137 1.82 26.22 14.02
N VAL A 138 1.41 26.38 15.28
CA VAL A 138 0.04 26.11 15.77
C VAL A 138 -1.03 26.91 15.01
N ASP A 139 -0.75 28.18 14.67
CA ASP A 139 -1.71 29.02 13.95
C ASP A 139 -2.03 28.44 12.55
N ARG A 140 -1.01 28.00 11.82
CA ARG A 140 -1.23 27.36 10.51
C ARG A 140 -1.94 26.01 10.65
N ILE A 141 -1.66 25.25 11.70
CA ILE A 141 -2.40 24.00 11.99
C ILE A 141 -3.87 24.31 12.24
N ARG A 142 -4.18 25.37 12.99
CA ARG A 142 -5.55 25.82 13.27
C ARG A 142 -6.31 26.19 12.00
N GLU A 143 -5.65 26.81 11.03
CA GLU A 143 -6.25 27.10 9.72
C GLU A 143 -6.54 25.81 8.91
N LEU A 144 -5.61 24.86 8.92
CA LEU A 144 -5.72 23.60 8.15
C LEU A 144 -6.70 22.60 8.79
N CYS A 145 -6.82 22.62 10.12
CA CYS A 145 -7.65 21.69 10.88
C CYS A 145 -8.20 22.39 12.14
N PRO A 146 -9.23 23.23 12.02
CA PRO A 146 -9.79 24.01 13.13
C PRO A 146 -10.32 23.17 14.29
N GLN A 147 -10.65 21.90 14.03
CA GLN A 147 -11.26 20.99 15.01
C GLN A 147 -10.24 20.20 15.81
N LEU A 148 -8.95 20.29 15.48
CA LEU A 148 -7.88 19.66 16.24
C LEU A 148 -7.74 20.34 17.62
N ASP A 149 -7.62 19.58 18.69
CA ASP A 149 -7.37 20.14 20.01
C ASP A 149 -5.93 20.66 20.13
N LEU A 150 -5.79 21.97 20.07
CA LEU A 150 -4.51 22.69 20.18
C LEU A 150 -4.34 23.34 21.57
N SER A 151 -5.14 22.93 22.55
CA SER A 151 -5.00 23.37 23.93
C SER A 151 -3.92 22.61 24.70
N ASP A 152 -3.68 22.99 25.94
CA ASP A 152 -2.76 22.28 26.83
C ASP A 152 -3.43 21.11 27.60
N ARG A 153 -4.67 20.74 27.24
CA ARG A 153 -5.40 19.62 27.86
C ARG A 153 -4.89 18.24 27.50
N PRO A 154 -4.52 17.98 26.23
CA PRO A 154 -3.94 16.68 25.88
C PRO A 154 -2.67 16.39 26.67
N ALA A 155 -2.43 15.11 26.98
CA ALA A 155 -1.21 14.67 27.68
C ALA A 155 0.08 15.08 26.95
N TYR A 156 -0.02 15.29 25.65
CA TYR A 156 1.06 15.74 24.78
C TYR A 156 0.56 16.91 23.91
N PRO A 157 0.69 18.17 24.38
CA PRO A 157 0.29 19.35 23.62
C PRO A 157 1.00 19.41 22.25
N ILE A 158 0.32 19.97 21.27
CA ILE A 158 0.85 20.12 19.92
C ILE A 158 1.60 21.44 19.83
N VAL A 159 2.90 21.39 19.51
CA VAL A 159 3.77 22.58 19.38
C VAL A 159 3.99 22.99 17.92
N GLY A 160 3.67 22.13 16.97
CA GLY A 160 3.80 22.37 15.54
C GLY A 160 3.57 21.10 14.73
N ALA A 161 3.87 21.14 13.44
CA ALA A 161 3.77 20.00 12.55
C ALA A 161 4.69 20.11 11.34
N LEU A 162 4.98 18.96 10.73
CA LEU A 162 5.48 18.90 9.35
C LEU A 162 4.29 18.77 8.42
N TYR A 163 4.08 19.79 7.59
CA TYR A 163 3.03 19.84 6.58
C TYR A 163 3.55 19.42 5.22
N HIS A 164 2.84 18.50 4.57
CA HIS A 164 3.13 18.00 3.24
C HIS A 164 1.88 18.14 2.35
N PRO A 165 1.75 19.26 1.60
CA PRO A 165 0.57 19.54 0.76
C PRO A 165 0.24 18.46 -0.27
N PRO A 166 1.22 17.79 -0.95
CA PRO A 166 0.91 16.73 -1.92
C PRO A 166 0.39 15.44 -1.29
N GLY A 167 0.39 15.32 0.04
CA GLY A 167 -0.16 14.18 0.75
C GLY A 167 -1.68 14.13 0.66
N GLY A 168 -2.25 12.94 0.85
CA GLY A 168 -3.70 12.76 0.81
C GLY A 168 -4.12 11.32 1.01
N ILE A 169 -5.36 11.04 0.68
CA ILE A 169 -5.98 9.71 0.72
C ILE A 169 -6.49 9.30 -0.65
N ILE A 170 -6.59 8.00 -0.87
CA ILE A 170 -7.10 7.42 -2.12
C ILE A 170 -7.97 6.21 -1.79
N ARG A 171 -8.81 5.73 -2.71
CA ARG A 171 -9.58 4.50 -2.50
C ARG A 171 -8.76 3.29 -2.92
N HIS A 172 -8.45 2.43 -1.96
CA HIS A 172 -7.63 1.23 -2.18
C HIS A 172 -8.26 0.23 -3.16
N ASP A 173 -9.56 0.00 -3.04
CA ASP A 173 -10.33 -0.85 -3.94
C ASP A 173 -10.34 -0.29 -5.38
N ALA A 174 -10.52 1.02 -5.53
CA ALA A 174 -10.48 1.68 -6.84
C ALA A 174 -9.11 1.53 -7.51
N VAL A 175 -7.99 1.63 -6.75
CA VAL A 175 -6.64 1.39 -7.29
C VAL A 175 -6.49 -0.04 -7.79
N VAL A 176 -6.88 -1.03 -6.97
CA VAL A 176 -6.80 -2.45 -7.32
C VAL A 176 -7.66 -2.76 -8.55
N TRP A 177 -8.91 -2.30 -8.55
CA TRP A 177 -9.85 -2.54 -9.66
C TRP A 177 -9.45 -1.79 -10.92
N GLY A 178 -8.93 -0.58 -10.79
CA GLY A 178 -8.43 0.21 -11.92
C GLY A 178 -7.30 -0.51 -12.64
N PHE A 179 -6.28 -0.98 -11.91
CA PHE A 179 -5.20 -1.77 -12.47
C PHE A 179 -5.69 -3.10 -13.07
N ALA A 180 -6.57 -3.84 -12.36
CA ALA A 180 -7.11 -5.11 -12.85
C ALA A 180 -7.87 -4.93 -14.18
N ARG A 181 -8.77 -3.94 -14.23
CA ARG A 181 -9.54 -3.61 -15.44
C ARG A 181 -8.64 -3.22 -16.60
N ALA A 182 -7.64 -2.39 -16.34
CA ALA A 182 -6.72 -1.93 -17.39
C ALA A 182 -5.80 -3.07 -17.87
N ALA A 183 -5.32 -3.93 -16.99
CA ALA A 183 -4.52 -5.10 -17.33
C ALA A 183 -5.33 -6.12 -18.15
N ASP A 184 -6.58 -6.43 -17.74
CA ASP A 184 -7.46 -7.34 -18.50
C ASP A 184 -7.76 -6.82 -19.91
N ARG A 185 -7.99 -5.50 -20.06
CA ARG A 185 -8.16 -4.87 -21.40
C ARG A 185 -6.95 -5.04 -22.31
N LEU A 186 -5.75 -5.16 -21.74
CA LEU A 186 -4.51 -5.39 -22.48
C LEU A 186 -4.23 -6.89 -22.72
N GLY A 187 -5.06 -7.80 -22.22
CA GLY A 187 -4.96 -9.23 -22.45
C GLY A 187 -4.38 -10.04 -21.30
N VAL A 188 -4.00 -9.39 -20.18
CA VAL A 188 -3.57 -10.09 -18.96
C VAL A 188 -4.70 -10.96 -18.40
N GLU A 189 -4.38 -12.14 -17.90
CA GLU A 189 -5.35 -13.03 -17.25
C GLU A 189 -5.27 -12.93 -15.72
N ILE A 190 -6.41 -12.73 -15.08
CA ILE A 190 -6.50 -12.64 -13.63
C ILE A 190 -7.32 -13.82 -13.11
N HIS A 191 -6.69 -14.67 -12.30
CA HIS A 191 -7.27 -15.87 -11.73
C HIS A 191 -7.39 -15.74 -10.21
N SER A 192 -8.57 -15.32 -9.75
CA SER A 192 -8.95 -15.35 -8.33
C SER A 192 -9.23 -16.79 -7.88
N ASN A 193 -9.23 -17.02 -6.55
CA ASN A 193 -9.42 -18.34 -5.93
C ASN A 193 -8.44 -19.40 -6.49
N THR A 194 -7.20 -18.97 -6.72
CA THR A 194 -6.13 -19.81 -7.27
C THR A 194 -4.89 -19.65 -6.39
N GLU A 195 -4.73 -20.55 -5.43
CA GLU A 195 -3.63 -20.53 -4.49
C GLU A 195 -2.40 -21.21 -5.12
N VAL A 196 -1.24 -20.57 -4.99
CA VAL A 196 0.06 -21.17 -5.33
C VAL A 196 0.48 -22.07 -4.18
N THR A 197 0.76 -23.34 -4.49
CA THR A 197 1.08 -24.40 -3.53
C THR A 197 2.51 -24.91 -3.64
N GLY A 198 3.23 -24.54 -4.71
CA GLY A 198 4.62 -24.96 -4.91
C GLY A 198 5.22 -24.40 -6.21
N PHE A 199 6.50 -24.66 -6.38
CA PHE A 199 7.27 -24.33 -7.56
C PHE A 199 8.10 -25.53 -8.00
N GLN A 200 8.09 -25.85 -9.29
CA GLN A 200 9.01 -26.82 -9.88
C GLN A 200 10.23 -26.08 -10.41
N GLN A 201 11.42 -26.61 -10.12
CA GLN A 201 12.69 -26.01 -10.51
C GLN A 201 13.52 -27.00 -11.32
N ASP A 202 14.31 -26.44 -12.22
CA ASP A 202 15.40 -27.13 -12.92
C ASP A 202 16.65 -26.26 -12.76
N GLY A 203 17.60 -26.75 -11.95
CA GLY A 203 18.74 -25.94 -11.48
C GLY A 203 18.26 -24.70 -10.75
N ASP A 204 18.79 -23.55 -11.11
CA ASP A 204 18.52 -22.25 -10.51
C ASP A 204 17.29 -21.55 -11.14
N ARG A 205 16.39 -22.29 -11.78
CA ARG A 205 15.28 -21.71 -12.52
C ARG A 205 13.95 -22.37 -12.21
N VAL A 206 12.91 -21.59 -11.95
CA VAL A 206 11.53 -22.07 -11.86
C VAL A 206 11.01 -22.37 -13.26
N THR A 207 10.53 -23.59 -13.47
CA THR A 207 9.95 -24.06 -14.74
C THR A 207 8.43 -24.08 -14.71
N ALA A 208 7.83 -24.29 -13.54
CA ALA A 208 6.38 -24.27 -13.37
C ALA A 208 5.94 -23.85 -11.97
N VAL A 209 4.73 -23.35 -11.88
CA VAL A 209 4.02 -22.99 -10.65
C VAL A 209 2.91 -23.99 -10.41
N GLU A 210 2.90 -24.63 -9.25
CA GLU A 210 1.84 -25.51 -8.78
C GLU A 210 0.74 -24.67 -8.11
N THR A 211 -0.50 -24.96 -8.46
CA THR A 211 -1.64 -24.22 -7.90
C THR A 211 -2.76 -25.15 -7.48
N SER A 212 -3.69 -24.65 -6.68
CA SER A 212 -4.94 -25.34 -6.32
C SER A 212 -5.84 -25.69 -7.52
N ARG A 213 -5.51 -25.17 -8.71
CA ARG A 213 -6.27 -25.38 -9.96
C ARG A 213 -5.46 -26.03 -11.06
N GLY A 214 -4.32 -26.60 -10.74
CA GLY A 214 -3.42 -27.28 -11.68
C GLY A 214 -2.06 -26.60 -11.82
N ARG A 215 -1.22 -27.19 -12.64
CA ARG A 215 0.16 -26.78 -12.91
C ARG A 215 0.21 -25.84 -14.09
N VAL A 216 1.06 -24.80 -13.99
CA VAL A 216 1.29 -23.80 -15.04
C VAL A 216 2.78 -23.64 -15.29
N GLU A 217 3.24 -23.85 -16.53
CA GLU A 217 4.61 -23.56 -16.94
C GLU A 217 4.83 -22.04 -17.04
N CYS A 218 6.02 -21.56 -16.67
CA CYS A 218 6.32 -20.13 -16.66
C CYS A 218 7.71 -19.80 -17.23
N GLY A 219 7.80 -18.64 -17.85
CA GLY A 219 9.08 -18.03 -18.21
C GLY A 219 9.71 -17.30 -17.04
N GLN A 220 8.94 -16.45 -16.37
CA GLN A 220 9.31 -15.63 -15.23
C GLN A 220 8.26 -15.73 -14.12
N VAL A 221 8.68 -15.51 -12.88
CA VAL A 221 7.82 -15.44 -11.71
C VAL A 221 8.05 -14.13 -10.96
N VAL A 222 6.96 -13.46 -10.60
CA VAL A 222 6.97 -12.30 -9.68
C VAL A 222 6.15 -12.65 -8.45
N SER A 223 6.77 -12.63 -7.28
CA SER A 223 6.08 -12.79 -5.99
C SER A 223 5.79 -11.41 -5.38
N ALA A 224 4.50 -11.06 -5.27
CA ALA A 224 3.99 -9.82 -4.67
C ALA A 224 2.95 -10.14 -3.59
N THR A 225 3.35 -10.98 -2.63
CA THR A 225 2.46 -11.65 -1.67
C THR A 225 2.42 -10.99 -0.28
N ALA A 226 3.08 -9.82 -0.12
CA ALA A 226 3.08 -9.02 1.11
C ALA A 226 3.34 -9.89 2.36
N GLY A 227 2.49 -9.86 3.37
CA GLY A 227 2.66 -10.65 4.59
C GLY A 227 2.81 -12.16 4.42
N TRP A 228 2.57 -12.71 3.22
CA TRP A 228 2.76 -14.13 2.90
C TRP A 228 4.10 -14.43 2.23
N SER A 229 4.95 -13.40 2.05
CA SER A 229 6.18 -13.51 1.25
C SER A 229 7.16 -14.58 1.75
N SER A 230 7.36 -14.71 3.07
CA SER A 230 8.23 -15.75 3.64
C SER A 230 7.71 -17.17 3.36
N LEU A 231 6.37 -17.38 3.42
CA LEU A 231 5.77 -18.67 3.13
C LEU A 231 5.88 -19.01 1.64
N VAL A 232 5.53 -18.07 0.77
CA VAL A 232 5.60 -18.28 -0.69
C VAL A 232 7.04 -18.40 -1.16
N GLY A 233 7.96 -17.59 -0.62
CA GLY A 233 9.40 -17.74 -0.89
C GLY A 233 9.92 -19.10 -0.44
N GLY A 234 9.49 -19.58 0.72
CA GLY A 234 9.84 -20.91 1.24
C GLY A 234 9.40 -22.07 0.33
N LEU A 235 8.27 -21.94 -0.39
CA LEU A 235 7.85 -22.92 -1.39
C LEU A 235 8.83 -23.01 -2.59
N ALA A 236 9.56 -21.94 -2.85
CA ALA A 236 10.64 -21.90 -3.86
C ALA A 236 12.04 -22.17 -3.27
N GLY A 237 12.14 -22.51 -1.98
CA GLY A 237 13.43 -22.72 -1.31
C GLY A 237 14.12 -21.43 -0.87
N LEU A 238 13.53 -20.26 -1.07
CA LEU A 238 14.10 -18.96 -0.68
C LEU A 238 13.93 -18.68 0.81
N ARG A 239 14.94 -18.13 1.45
CA ARG A 239 14.90 -17.63 2.82
C ARG A 239 14.85 -16.11 2.82
N LEU A 240 13.67 -15.55 2.78
CA LEU A 240 13.48 -14.10 2.83
C LEU A 240 13.56 -13.62 4.31
N PRO A 241 14.31 -12.54 4.60
CA PRO A 241 14.44 -11.99 5.95
C PRO A 241 13.18 -11.17 6.32
N ILE A 242 12.01 -11.78 6.22
CA ILE A 242 10.72 -11.11 6.39
C ILE A 242 9.96 -11.75 7.55
N THR A 243 9.51 -10.91 8.47
CA THR A 243 8.56 -11.28 9.52
C THR A 243 7.18 -10.69 9.23
N THR A 244 6.13 -11.40 9.63
CA THR A 244 4.76 -10.95 9.39
C THR A 244 4.11 -10.50 10.68
N HIS A 245 3.62 -9.27 10.69
CA HIS A 245 2.97 -8.62 11.82
C HIS A 245 1.57 -8.13 11.42
N ILE A 246 0.73 -7.85 12.40
CA ILE A 246 -0.56 -7.23 12.14
C ILE A 246 -0.50 -5.72 12.35
N LEU A 247 -1.21 -5.01 11.48
CA LEU A 247 -1.56 -3.60 11.63
C LEU A 247 -3.08 -3.49 11.68
N GLN A 248 -3.58 -2.81 12.70
CA GLN A 248 -5.01 -2.71 12.96
C GLN A 248 -5.53 -1.31 12.63
N ALA A 249 -6.79 -1.25 12.24
CA ALA A 249 -7.51 -0.01 12.03
C ALA A 249 -9.00 -0.20 12.33
N PHE A 250 -9.70 0.91 12.54
CA PHE A 250 -11.14 0.92 12.64
C PHE A 250 -11.75 2.10 11.89
N VAL A 251 -13.03 2.01 11.62
CA VAL A 251 -13.84 3.07 11.01
C VAL A 251 -15.04 3.37 11.89
N THR A 252 -15.36 4.66 11.98
CA THR A 252 -16.51 5.16 12.76
C THR A 252 -17.77 5.23 11.91
N GLU A 253 -18.90 5.47 12.57
CA GLU A 253 -20.08 5.97 11.88
C GLU A 253 -19.78 7.31 11.20
N PRO A 254 -20.49 7.63 10.09
CA PRO A 254 -20.27 8.88 9.39
C PRO A 254 -20.75 10.07 10.22
N VAL A 255 -19.93 11.09 10.30
CA VAL A 255 -20.29 12.40 10.81
C VAL A 255 -20.10 13.45 9.70
N LYS A 256 -20.64 14.65 9.87
CA LYS A 256 -20.43 15.70 8.87
C LYS A 256 -18.93 15.86 8.57
N PRO A 257 -18.47 15.79 7.32
CA PRO A 257 -17.08 15.98 6.97
C PRO A 257 -16.53 17.33 7.44
N PHE A 258 -15.37 17.31 8.08
CA PHE A 258 -14.68 18.51 8.57
C PHE A 258 -13.14 18.36 8.54
N LEU A 259 -12.63 17.15 8.37
CA LEU A 259 -11.19 16.86 8.35
C LEU A 259 -10.74 16.56 6.93
N ASP A 260 -10.13 17.53 6.27
CA ASP A 260 -9.61 17.37 4.91
C ASP A 260 -8.20 16.79 4.92
N VAL A 261 -7.35 17.21 5.86
CA VAL A 261 -5.95 16.77 5.93
C VAL A 261 -5.80 15.45 6.69
N VAL A 262 -4.79 14.67 6.33
CA VAL A 262 -4.39 13.49 7.12
C VAL A 262 -3.60 13.93 8.33
N ILE A 263 -3.97 13.47 9.51
CA ILE A 263 -3.28 13.76 10.78
C ILE A 263 -2.51 12.52 11.21
N VAL A 264 -1.24 12.68 11.58
CA VAL A 264 -0.39 11.61 12.14
C VAL A 264 0.31 12.14 13.38
N SER A 265 0.19 11.43 14.48
CA SER A 265 0.95 11.66 15.72
C SER A 265 1.75 10.42 16.05
N SER A 266 3.07 10.51 15.89
CA SER A 266 3.97 9.40 16.31
C SER A 266 4.04 9.32 17.85
N GLN A 267 3.85 10.42 18.56
CA GLN A 267 3.85 10.43 20.03
C GLN A 267 2.65 9.70 20.62
N LEU A 268 1.49 9.83 19.99
CA LEU A 268 0.26 9.15 20.37
C LEU A 268 0.04 7.84 19.61
N HIS A 269 0.99 7.43 18.75
CA HIS A 269 0.89 6.21 17.95
C HIS A 269 -0.45 6.09 17.19
N VAL A 270 -0.93 7.19 16.62
CA VAL A 270 -2.22 7.24 15.93
C VAL A 270 -2.14 8.06 14.64
N TYR A 271 -2.87 7.63 13.65
CA TYR A 271 -3.17 8.43 12.47
C TYR A 271 -4.69 8.47 12.25
N VAL A 272 -5.15 9.62 11.74
CA VAL A 272 -6.57 9.92 11.57
C VAL A 272 -6.78 10.54 10.19
N SER A 273 -7.74 10.05 9.46
CA SER A 273 -8.26 10.66 8.24
C SER A 273 -9.78 10.54 8.20
N GLN A 274 -10.43 11.38 7.42
CA GLN A 274 -11.88 11.31 7.22
C GLN A 274 -12.19 11.05 5.76
N THR A 275 -13.14 10.19 5.48
CA THR A 275 -13.61 9.93 4.13
C THR A 275 -14.60 11.01 3.68
N ASP A 276 -14.77 11.16 2.36
CA ASP A 276 -15.75 12.11 1.79
C ASP A 276 -17.20 11.83 2.25
N ARG A 277 -17.49 10.61 2.73
CA ARG A 277 -18.80 10.22 3.28
C ARG A 277 -18.93 10.52 4.77
N GLY A 278 -17.82 10.90 5.43
CA GLY A 278 -17.81 11.33 6.82
C GLY A 278 -17.29 10.32 7.83
N GLU A 279 -17.00 9.07 7.45
CA GLU A 279 -16.40 8.11 8.38
C GLU A 279 -14.97 8.51 8.72
N PHE A 280 -14.60 8.46 9.99
CA PHE A 280 -13.21 8.54 10.43
C PHE A 280 -12.55 7.18 10.29
N LEU A 281 -11.38 7.18 9.65
CA LEU A 281 -10.51 6.03 9.57
C LEU A 281 -9.32 6.29 10.49
N ILE A 282 -9.19 5.43 11.50
CA ILE A 282 -8.22 5.56 12.58
C ILE A 282 -7.41 4.27 12.65
N GLY A 283 -6.12 4.42 12.74
CA GLY A 283 -5.19 3.30 12.89
C GLY A 283 -4.00 3.70 13.75
N ALA A 284 -3.18 2.71 14.08
CA ALA A 284 -2.06 2.88 14.97
C ALA A 284 -0.80 2.19 14.43
N GLU A 285 0.12 1.87 15.30
CA GLU A 285 1.37 1.19 15.01
C GLU A 285 1.18 -0.31 14.73
N ILE A 286 2.25 -0.93 14.23
CA ILE A 286 2.34 -2.35 14.00
C ILE A 286 2.46 -3.06 15.35
N GLU A 287 1.72 -4.15 15.52
CA GLU A 287 1.85 -5.01 16.71
C GLU A 287 3.25 -5.62 16.79
N PRO A 288 3.86 -5.69 18.00
CA PRO A 288 5.25 -6.10 18.15
C PRO A 288 5.50 -7.61 17.97
N TYR A 289 4.47 -8.42 17.83
CA TYR A 289 4.57 -9.87 17.71
C TYR A 289 4.27 -10.36 16.29
N THR A 290 4.95 -11.43 15.89
CA THR A 290 4.75 -12.09 14.59
C THR A 290 3.51 -12.98 14.61
N THR A 291 2.65 -12.83 13.59
CA THR A 291 1.44 -13.63 13.48
C THR A 291 0.82 -13.54 12.09
N TYR A 292 0.12 -14.59 11.68
CA TYR A 292 -0.78 -14.60 10.51
C TYR A 292 -2.26 -14.47 10.91
N LYS A 293 -2.55 -14.30 12.19
CA LYS A 293 -3.92 -14.15 12.67
C LYS A 293 -4.47 -12.77 12.30
N SER A 294 -5.56 -12.73 11.57
CA SER A 294 -6.17 -11.50 11.06
C SER A 294 -7.38 -11.02 11.89
N THR A 295 -7.31 -11.18 13.22
CA THR A 295 -8.34 -10.70 14.16
C THR A 295 -7.82 -9.51 14.96
N GLY A 296 -8.65 -8.47 15.09
CA GLY A 296 -8.34 -7.31 15.93
C GLY A 296 -8.38 -7.62 17.42
N THR A 297 -7.78 -6.72 18.20
CA THR A 297 -7.73 -6.79 19.66
C THR A 297 -8.51 -5.62 20.28
N LEU A 298 -9.11 -5.85 21.43
CA LEU A 298 -9.83 -4.78 22.16
C LEU A 298 -8.84 -3.73 22.69
N SER A 299 -7.67 -4.15 23.14
CA SER A 299 -6.61 -3.25 23.62
C SER A 299 -6.18 -2.22 22.56
N PHE A 300 -6.03 -2.66 21.29
CA PHE A 300 -5.77 -1.75 20.18
C PHE A 300 -6.91 -0.72 20.04
N LEU A 301 -8.16 -1.18 20.04
CA LEU A 301 -9.33 -0.33 19.85
C LEU A 301 -9.42 0.72 20.95
N GLU A 302 -9.26 0.32 22.21
CA GLU A 302 -9.30 1.21 23.38
C GLU A 302 -8.19 2.26 23.32
N ALA A 303 -6.94 1.84 23.10
CA ALA A 303 -5.79 2.75 23.04
C ALA A 303 -5.91 3.73 21.87
N SER A 304 -6.23 3.25 20.68
CA SER A 304 -6.33 4.10 19.49
C SER A 304 -7.51 5.07 19.55
N ALA A 305 -8.64 4.65 20.12
CA ALA A 305 -9.78 5.53 20.34
C ALA A 305 -9.44 6.61 21.37
N ALA A 306 -8.82 6.26 22.49
CA ALA A 306 -8.39 7.22 23.51
C ALA A 306 -7.41 8.26 22.93
N HIS A 307 -6.46 7.84 22.11
CA HIS A 307 -5.51 8.73 21.46
C HIS A 307 -6.18 9.64 20.42
N ALA A 308 -7.13 9.09 19.64
CA ALA A 308 -7.89 9.89 18.66
C ALA A 308 -8.76 10.96 19.35
N ILE A 309 -9.37 10.65 20.51
CA ILE A 309 -10.17 11.59 21.29
C ILE A 309 -9.30 12.71 21.89
N GLN A 310 -8.04 12.45 22.24
CA GLN A 310 -7.11 13.51 22.64
C GLN A 310 -6.87 14.53 21.54
N LEU A 311 -6.84 14.09 20.28
CA LEU A 311 -6.69 14.96 19.11
C LEU A 311 -8.01 15.61 18.70
N PHE A 312 -9.10 14.87 18.80
CA PHE A 312 -10.45 15.26 18.36
C PHE A 312 -11.50 14.94 19.43
N PRO A 313 -11.67 15.77 20.48
CA PRO A 313 -12.61 15.52 21.58
C PRO A 313 -14.06 15.30 21.12
N GLN A 314 -14.45 15.89 20.00
CA GLN A 314 -15.78 15.71 19.41
C GLN A 314 -16.09 14.29 18.96
N LEU A 315 -15.08 13.41 18.85
CA LEU A 315 -15.26 12.00 18.53
C LEU A 315 -15.69 11.13 19.72
N GLU A 316 -15.70 11.68 20.96
CA GLU A 316 -16.00 10.93 22.19
C GLU A 316 -17.31 10.11 22.11
N ARG A 317 -18.31 10.62 21.41
CA ARG A 317 -19.63 9.98 21.28
C ARG A 317 -19.84 9.25 19.98
N THR A 318 -18.82 9.22 19.12
CA THR A 318 -18.90 8.59 17.78
C THR A 318 -18.73 7.09 17.90
N LYS A 319 -19.62 6.32 17.26
CA LYS A 319 -19.60 4.86 17.34
C LYS A 319 -18.61 4.25 16.37
N VAL A 320 -17.94 3.20 16.80
CA VAL A 320 -17.12 2.36 15.93
C VAL A 320 -18.03 1.41 15.15
N LEU A 321 -17.95 1.43 13.82
CA LEU A 321 -18.73 0.54 12.96
C LEU A 321 -17.99 -0.77 12.68
N ARG A 322 -16.69 -0.72 12.45
CA ARG A 322 -15.91 -1.89 12.05
C ARG A 322 -14.44 -1.73 12.41
N THR A 323 -13.84 -2.85 12.85
CA THR A 323 -12.39 -3.03 12.98
C THR A 323 -11.89 -4.04 11.96
N TRP A 324 -10.63 -3.93 11.56
CA TRP A 324 -9.96 -4.93 10.71
C TRP A 324 -8.46 -4.94 10.97
N THR A 325 -7.82 -5.98 10.45
CA THR A 325 -6.37 -6.15 10.50
C THR A 325 -5.81 -6.39 9.11
N GLY A 326 -4.63 -5.84 8.83
CA GLY A 326 -3.80 -6.17 7.68
C GLY A 326 -2.54 -6.88 8.10
N LEU A 327 -2.02 -7.77 7.26
CA LEU A 327 -0.72 -8.39 7.47
C LEU A 327 0.36 -7.52 6.83
N CYS A 328 1.33 -7.09 7.64
CA CYS A 328 2.50 -6.32 7.23
C CYS A 328 3.72 -7.23 7.14
N ASP A 329 4.45 -7.12 6.06
CA ASP A 329 5.73 -7.76 5.80
C ASP A 329 6.87 -6.83 6.23
N LEU A 330 7.58 -7.18 7.28
CA LEU A 330 8.68 -6.38 7.83
C LEU A 330 10.03 -7.01 7.51
N SER A 331 10.93 -6.24 6.93
CA SER A 331 12.35 -6.51 6.86
C SER A 331 13.05 -6.05 8.15
N PRO A 332 14.27 -6.52 8.47
CA PRO A 332 14.97 -6.16 9.70
C PRO A 332 15.27 -4.67 9.86
N ASP A 333 15.45 -3.96 8.75
CA ASP A 333 15.77 -2.53 8.68
C ASP A 333 14.57 -1.67 8.20
N TYR A 334 13.40 -2.26 8.09
CA TYR A 334 12.18 -1.62 7.54
C TYR A 334 12.32 -1.13 6.09
N SER A 335 13.33 -1.60 5.36
CA SER A 335 13.51 -1.28 3.93
C SER A 335 12.89 -2.37 3.05
N PRO A 336 12.19 -1.99 1.98
CA PRO A 336 11.59 -2.97 1.08
C PRO A 336 12.64 -3.72 0.27
N ILE A 337 12.33 -4.97 -0.07
CA ILE A 337 13.11 -5.80 -0.97
C ILE A 337 12.37 -5.90 -2.30
N LEU A 338 12.96 -5.36 -3.34
CA LEU A 338 12.38 -5.31 -4.68
C LEU A 338 13.43 -5.71 -5.72
N GLY A 339 13.21 -6.81 -6.42
CA GLY A 339 14.12 -7.24 -7.49
C GLY A 339 14.29 -8.73 -7.62
N LYS A 340 15.40 -9.12 -8.25
CA LYS A 340 15.79 -10.51 -8.47
C LYS A 340 16.19 -11.20 -7.18
N THR A 341 15.97 -12.50 -7.13
CA THR A 341 16.48 -13.38 -6.08
C THR A 341 17.69 -14.17 -6.59
N GLU A 342 18.16 -15.14 -5.80
CA GLU A 342 19.14 -16.14 -6.22
C GLU A 342 18.61 -17.12 -7.27
N ILE A 343 17.28 -17.19 -7.46
CA ILE A 343 16.65 -17.95 -8.54
C ILE A 343 16.53 -17.05 -9.76
N ASP A 344 17.13 -17.43 -10.88
CA ASP A 344 17.33 -16.60 -12.08
C ASP A 344 16.08 -15.88 -12.59
N ASN A 345 14.93 -16.53 -12.54
CA ASN A 345 13.67 -16.03 -13.07
C ASN A 345 12.61 -15.80 -11.99
N PHE A 346 13.04 -15.56 -10.75
CA PHE A 346 12.14 -15.30 -9.63
C PHE A 346 12.42 -13.92 -9.02
N HIS A 347 11.43 -13.05 -9.14
CA HIS A 347 11.48 -11.69 -8.61
C HIS A 347 10.58 -11.54 -7.40
N VAL A 348 10.94 -10.66 -6.47
CA VAL A 348 10.16 -10.40 -5.26
C VAL A 348 9.83 -8.93 -5.10
N SER A 349 8.68 -8.67 -4.49
CA SER A 349 8.27 -7.39 -3.96
C SER A 349 7.73 -7.60 -2.55
N THR A 350 8.54 -7.32 -1.53
CA THR A 350 8.26 -7.63 -0.13
C THR A 350 8.96 -6.67 0.84
N GLY A 351 8.68 -6.79 2.15
CA GLY A 351 9.31 -5.97 3.18
C GLY A 351 8.77 -4.54 3.26
N TRP A 352 7.58 -4.30 2.74
CA TRP A 352 7.02 -2.96 2.60
C TRP A 352 6.46 -2.36 3.89
N GLY A 353 6.19 -3.17 4.89
CA GLY A 353 5.62 -2.72 6.15
C GLY A 353 4.37 -1.87 5.96
N THR A 354 4.42 -0.63 6.43
CA THR A 354 3.33 0.36 6.28
C THR A 354 3.44 1.19 5.00
N TYR A 355 4.43 0.93 4.14
CA TYR A 355 4.76 1.80 3.00
C TYR A 355 4.31 1.26 1.64
N GLY A 356 3.86 0.01 1.57
CA GLY A 356 3.62 -0.72 0.32
C GLY A 356 2.56 -0.09 -0.58
N PHE A 357 1.38 0.19 -0.07
CA PHE A 357 0.28 0.65 -0.92
C PHE A 357 0.61 1.95 -1.68
N LYS A 358 1.24 2.91 -1.01
CA LYS A 358 1.66 4.16 -1.65
C LYS A 358 2.79 4.01 -2.68
N ALA A 359 3.45 2.86 -2.70
CA ALA A 359 4.48 2.51 -3.67
C ALA A 359 3.92 1.77 -4.91
N ALA A 360 2.65 1.35 -4.91
CA ALA A 360 2.12 0.43 -5.90
C ALA A 360 2.42 0.81 -7.36
N PRO A 361 2.19 2.04 -7.85
CA PRO A 361 2.47 2.35 -9.25
C PRO A 361 3.96 2.30 -9.58
N ILE A 362 4.83 2.83 -8.72
CA ILE A 362 6.28 2.82 -8.99
C ILE A 362 6.86 1.41 -8.90
N VAL A 363 6.38 0.57 -7.98
CA VAL A 363 6.74 -0.86 -7.92
C VAL A 363 6.36 -1.57 -9.21
N GLY A 364 5.16 -1.33 -9.70
CA GLY A 364 4.72 -1.92 -10.98
C GLY A 364 5.61 -1.53 -12.15
N VAL A 365 6.00 -0.25 -12.22
CA VAL A 365 6.96 0.24 -13.24
C VAL A 365 8.31 -0.43 -13.08
N THR A 366 8.87 -0.43 -11.86
CA THR A 366 10.21 -0.96 -11.59
C THR A 366 10.30 -2.45 -11.88
N LEU A 367 9.33 -3.26 -11.42
CA LEU A 367 9.31 -4.70 -11.69
C LEU A 367 9.14 -5.00 -13.18
N ALA A 368 8.29 -4.25 -13.88
CA ALA A 368 8.13 -4.44 -15.32
C ALA A 368 9.43 -4.13 -16.08
N GLU A 369 10.22 -3.15 -15.65
CA GLU A 369 11.53 -2.83 -16.25
C GLU A 369 12.57 -3.91 -15.91
N LEU A 370 12.58 -4.43 -14.68
CA LEU A 370 13.49 -5.50 -14.24
C LEU A 370 13.24 -6.81 -15.01
N GLU A 371 11.96 -7.19 -15.21
CA GLU A 371 11.57 -8.39 -15.94
C GLU A 371 12.11 -8.45 -17.37
N ILE A 372 12.17 -7.31 -18.05
CA ILE A 372 12.72 -7.23 -19.42
C ILE A 372 14.24 -7.05 -19.46
N GLY A 373 14.93 -7.06 -18.31
CA GLY A 373 16.39 -6.91 -18.22
C GLY A 373 16.95 -5.54 -18.60
N ARG A 374 16.10 -4.50 -18.67
CA ARG A 374 16.50 -3.13 -19.05
C ARG A 374 16.91 -2.24 -17.88
N ALA A 375 16.59 -2.62 -16.65
CA ALA A 375 17.01 -1.89 -15.45
C ALA A 375 18.18 -2.60 -14.78
N SER A 376 19.33 -1.96 -14.66
CA SER A 376 20.32 -2.35 -13.67
C SER A 376 19.95 -1.74 -12.32
N CYS A 377 20.00 -2.50 -11.24
CA CYS A 377 19.76 -2.01 -9.86
C CYS A 377 20.71 -0.85 -9.45
N ARG A 378 21.72 -0.56 -10.23
CA ARG A 378 22.71 0.50 -9.97
C ARG A 378 22.28 1.89 -10.43
N GLU A 379 21.28 2.01 -11.28
CA GLU A 379 20.91 3.30 -11.89
C GLU A 379 19.59 3.89 -11.39
N ARG A 380 18.77 3.14 -10.64
CA ARG A 380 17.48 3.63 -10.13
C ARG A 380 17.21 3.12 -8.72
N VAL A 381 17.53 3.95 -7.76
CA VAL A 381 17.03 3.89 -6.39
C VAL A 381 16.95 2.46 -5.81
N CYS A 382 18.09 1.95 -5.38
CA CYS A 382 18.15 0.87 -4.39
C CYS A 382 18.00 1.46 -3.00
#